data_12aac252cdbbe20a1b5a0f5f1f054115
#
_entry.id   12aac252cdbbe20a1b5a0f5f1f054115
#
_cell.length_a   1.000
_cell.length_b   1.000
_cell.length_c   1.000
_cell.angle_alpha   90.00
_cell.angle_beta   90.00
_cell.angle_gamma   90.00
#
_symmetry.space_group_name_H-M   'P 1'
#
loop_
_entity.id
_entity.type
_entity.pdbx_description
1 polymer ?
#
loop_
_entity_poly.entity_id
_entity_poly.type
_entity_poly.pdbx_seq_one_letter_code
_entity_poly.pdbx_strand_id
1 'polypeptide(L)'
;MRDEEEATDGPPDPQLHPEQSPGFDEEPEGLEDIEVDRDVTIGEASPEELAASDTEPVEDDARGDLLAALAGDDVIERRRAALELAERKHDDRTVRALSKAATTDDDAEVRQFAVEALAKLGGEVAAETALALTDDPEPWVRAEAVVALDRLDRAEHEDPLESALDDGHHAVRRNAAVSLFKHRGEGALPVLVEAADDPSERVREWAAHLLGGIDDERAHETLDRLADDDSSIVRETAVRAREVDAGSFRRQFSGTLDESDRTLPGEDDLNRTPNL
;
A
#
# COMPACT_ATOMS: atom_id res chain seq x y z
N MET A 1 24.55 34.41 -45.68
CA MET A 1 23.36 34.93 -44.96
C MET A 1 22.35 33.82 -45.06
N ARG A 2 22.22 33.07 -43.99
CA ARG A 2 21.19 32.04 -43.80
C ARG A 2 20.39 32.52 -42.61
N ASP A 3 19.12 32.78 -42.83
CA ASP A 3 18.15 33.15 -41.82
C ASP A 3 17.87 31.91 -40.96
N GLU A 4 18.15 31.99 -39.67
CA GLU A 4 17.73 31.00 -38.67
C GLU A 4 16.29 31.37 -38.26
N GLU A 5 15.33 30.60 -38.75
CA GLU A 5 13.98 30.60 -38.22
C GLU A 5 13.97 29.84 -36.88
N GLU A 6 13.80 30.59 -35.81
CA GLU A 6 13.46 30.05 -34.49
C GLU A 6 12.05 29.47 -34.51
N ALA A 7 11.94 28.16 -34.50
CA ALA A 7 10.69 27.47 -34.23
C ALA A 7 10.41 27.47 -32.72
N THR A 8 9.56 28.38 -32.27
CA THR A 8 8.92 28.32 -30.94
C THR A 8 7.57 27.63 -31.11
N ASP A 9 7.53 26.29 -31.00
CA ASP A 9 6.31 25.51 -31.06
C ASP A 9 6.10 24.75 -29.75
N GLY A 10 5.59 25.47 -28.75
CA GLY A 10 4.92 24.92 -27.58
C GLY A 10 3.52 25.50 -27.49
N PRO A 11 2.50 24.75 -27.07
CA PRO A 11 1.19 25.33 -26.83
C PRO A 11 1.31 26.45 -25.79
N PRO A 12 0.64 27.60 -25.98
CA PRO A 12 0.72 28.72 -25.03
C PRO A 12 0.22 28.27 -23.67
N ASP A 13 0.99 28.60 -22.61
CA ASP A 13 0.62 28.33 -21.22
C ASP A 13 -0.67 29.11 -20.90
N PRO A 14 -1.79 28.44 -20.60
CA PRO A 14 -3.08 29.08 -20.34
C PRO A 14 -3.07 29.94 -19.07
N GLN A 15 -2.05 29.87 -18.24
CA GLN A 15 -1.90 30.70 -17.05
C GLN A 15 -1.27 32.06 -17.34
N LEU A 16 -0.60 32.23 -18.48
CA LEU A 16 0.06 33.48 -18.84
C LEU A 16 -0.84 34.45 -19.66
N HIS A 17 -1.89 33.95 -20.30
CA HIS A 17 -2.81 34.74 -21.11
C HIS A 17 -4.26 34.28 -20.93
N PRO A 18 -4.90 34.60 -19.79
CA PRO A 18 -6.31 34.23 -19.55
C PRO A 18 -7.30 34.78 -20.59
N GLU A 19 -6.93 35.84 -21.28
CA GLU A 19 -7.77 36.48 -22.32
C GLU A 19 -7.75 35.68 -23.65
N GLN A 20 -6.91 34.65 -23.80
CA GLN A 20 -6.83 33.83 -25.01
C GLN A 20 -7.34 32.38 -24.80
N SER A 21 -7.95 32.09 -23.66
CA SER A 21 -8.61 30.80 -23.44
C SER A 21 -9.89 30.73 -24.29
N PRO A 22 -10.05 29.71 -25.14
CA PRO A 22 -11.30 29.53 -25.90
C PRO A 22 -12.45 29.33 -24.90
N GLY A 23 -13.43 30.23 -24.95
CA GLY A 23 -14.65 30.15 -24.13
C GLY A 23 -14.88 31.26 -23.12
N PHE A 24 -14.02 32.30 -23.05
CA PHE A 24 -14.25 33.42 -22.13
C PHE A 24 -15.09 34.55 -22.75
N ASP A 25 -15.21 34.63 -24.09
CA ASP A 25 -15.93 35.67 -24.80
C ASP A 25 -17.15 35.15 -25.58
N GLU A 26 -17.50 33.90 -25.50
CA GLU A 26 -18.74 33.37 -26.07
C GLU A 26 -19.74 33.11 -24.95
N GLU A 27 -20.87 33.84 -24.97
CA GLU A 27 -22.02 33.47 -24.15
C GLU A 27 -22.44 32.06 -24.55
N PRO A 28 -22.52 31.09 -23.60
CA PRO A 28 -22.88 29.71 -23.93
C PRO A 28 -24.29 29.69 -24.52
N GLU A 29 -24.38 29.35 -25.81
CA GLU A 29 -25.66 29.11 -26.48
C GLU A 29 -26.39 27.96 -25.77
N GLY A 30 -27.61 28.20 -25.32
CA GLY A 30 -28.46 27.18 -24.70
C GLY A 30 -28.85 27.44 -23.25
N LEU A 31 -28.42 28.55 -22.64
CA LEU A 31 -28.91 28.92 -21.30
C LEU A 31 -30.21 29.77 -21.35
N GLU A 32 -30.64 30.15 -22.53
CA GLU A 32 -31.88 30.98 -22.72
C GLU A 32 -33.17 30.20 -22.41
N ASP A 33 -33.13 28.87 -22.41
CA ASP A 33 -34.26 27.98 -22.12
C ASP A 33 -34.30 27.45 -20.68
N ILE A 34 -33.37 27.88 -19.81
CA ILE A 34 -33.39 27.51 -18.39
C ILE A 34 -34.20 28.55 -17.65
N GLU A 35 -35.51 28.36 -17.54
CA GLU A 35 -36.34 29.09 -16.57
C GLU A 35 -35.85 28.71 -15.14
N VAL A 36 -35.04 29.59 -14.57
CA VAL A 36 -34.74 29.53 -13.14
C VAL A 36 -35.95 30.08 -12.41
N ASP A 37 -36.80 29.22 -11.89
CA ASP A 37 -37.88 29.61 -11.00
C ASP A 37 -37.30 30.28 -9.75
N ARG A 38 -37.37 31.61 -9.69
CA ARG A 38 -36.82 32.43 -8.61
C ARG A 38 -37.77 32.56 -7.42
N ASP A 39 -38.92 31.89 -7.45
CA ASP A 39 -39.90 31.91 -6.37
C ASP A 39 -39.69 30.84 -5.29
N VAL A 40 -38.50 30.22 -5.22
CA VAL A 40 -38.14 29.42 -4.06
C VAL A 40 -37.74 30.35 -2.91
N THR A 41 -38.70 30.78 -2.15
CA THR A 41 -38.48 31.48 -0.88
C THR A 41 -37.90 30.47 0.13
N ILE A 42 -36.58 30.55 0.32
CA ILE A 42 -35.94 29.84 1.41
C ILE A 42 -36.53 30.39 2.73
N GLY A 43 -37.45 29.66 3.33
CA GLY A 43 -38.07 30.05 4.60
C GLY A 43 -39.50 29.61 4.82
N GLU A 44 -40.19 29.02 3.85
CA GLU A 44 -41.60 28.61 3.98
C GLU A 44 -41.81 27.08 4.05
N ALA A 45 -40.74 26.27 3.93
CA ALA A 45 -40.84 24.83 4.14
C ALA A 45 -41.11 24.55 5.62
N SER A 46 -42.21 23.85 5.92
CA SER A 46 -42.53 23.40 7.26
C SER A 46 -41.46 22.38 7.77
N PRO A 47 -41.23 22.27 9.09
CA PRO A 47 -40.35 21.25 9.64
C PRO A 47 -40.73 19.81 9.20
N GLU A 48 -42.00 19.59 8.84
CA GLU A 48 -42.48 18.28 8.34
C GLU A 48 -42.11 18.08 6.85
N GLU A 49 -42.08 19.13 6.02
CA GLU A 49 -41.59 19.05 4.65
C GLU A 49 -40.08 18.95 4.56
N LEU A 50 -39.35 19.55 5.50
CA LEU A 50 -37.90 19.35 5.66
C LEU A 50 -37.53 17.99 6.22
N ALA A 51 -38.40 17.38 7.04
CA ALA A 51 -38.26 16.04 7.55
C ALA A 51 -38.70 14.97 6.53
N ALA A 52 -39.53 15.32 5.57
CA ALA A 52 -39.98 14.46 4.47
C ALA A 52 -39.05 14.49 3.25
N SER A 53 -37.98 15.28 3.24
CA SER A 53 -36.88 15.01 2.33
C SER A 53 -36.24 13.71 2.78
N ASP A 54 -36.67 12.63 2.16
CA ASP A 54 -35.96 11.36 2.13
C ASP A 54 -34.56 11.64 1.53
N THR A 55 -33.71 12.27 2.31
CA THR A 55 -32.29 12.15 2.15
C THR A 55 -31.93 10.78 2.73
N GLU A 56 -32.36 9.70 2.09
CA GLU A 56 -31.50 8.54 2.07
C GLU A 56 -30.14 9.09 1.66
N PRO A 57 -29.06 8.88 2.45
CA PRO A 57 -27.76 9.30 2.03
C PRO A 57 -27.59 8.74 0.64
N VAL A 58 -27.34 9.60 -0.36
CA VAL A 58 -27.02 9.18 -1.72
C VAL A 58 -25.91 8.18 -1.53
N GLU A 59 -26.26 6.90 -1.54
CA GLU A 59 -25.27 5.83 -1.49
C GLU A 59 -24.32 6.22 -2.62
N ASP A 60 -23.05 6.34 -2.32
CA ASP A 60 -22.03 6.59 -3.34
C ASP A 60 -22.23 5.46 -4.36
N ASP A 61 -22.94 5.72 -5.46
CA ASP A 61 -23.33 4.75 -6.48
C ASP A 61 -22.10 3.92 -6.89
N ALA A 62 -20.94 4.59 -6.97
CA ALA A 62 -19.67 3.94 -7.25
C ALA A 62 -19.24 2.92 -6.17
N ARG A 63 -19.57 3.13 -4.90
CA ARG A 63 -19.30 2.16 -3.83
C ARG A 63 -20.24 0.96 -3.92
N GLY A 64 -21.52 1.21 -4.21
CA GLY A 64 -22.50 0.16 -4.43
C GLY A 64 -22.11 -0.76 -5.59
N ASP A 65 -21.64 -0.18 -6.68
CA ASP A 65 -21.15 -0.92 -7.84
C ASP A 65 -19.90 -1.76 -7.53
N LEU A 66 -18.96 -1.20 -6.76
CA LEU A 66 -17.76 -1.94 -6.33
C LEU A 66 -18.10 -3.12 -5.39
N LEU A 67 -19.03 -2.93 -4.47
CA LEU A 67 -19.49 -4.01 -3.60
C LEU A 67 -20.22 -5.10 -4.39
N ALA A 68 -20.98 -4.74 -5.42
CA ALA A 68 -21.61 -5.68 -6.32
C ALA A 68 -20.57 -6.42 -7.18
N ALA A 69 -19.57 -5.72 -7.70
CA ALA A 69 -18.46 -6.30 -8.44
C ALA A 69 -17.64 -7.27 -7.56
N LEU A 70 -17.35 -6.92 -6.31
CA LEU A 70 -16.63 -7.79 -5.36
C LEU A 70 -17.39 -9.10 -5.08
N ALA A 71 -18.72 -9.08 -5.19
CA ALA A 71 -19.57 -10.26 -5.01
C ALA A 71 -19.96 -10.95 -6.32
N GLY A 72 -19.46 -10.47 -7.46
CA GLY A 72 -19.79 -10.97 -8.80
C GLY A 72 -19.02 -12.23 -9.20
N ASP A 73 -19.39 -12.80 -10.34
CA ASP A 73 -18.80 -14.04 -10.85
C ASP A 73 -17.43 -13.83 -11.52
N ASP A 74 -17.15 -12.62 -12.04
CA ASP A 74 -15.90 -12.31 -12.74
C ASP A 74 -14.76 -12.06 -11.77
N VAL A 75 -13.76 -12.92 -11.79
CA VAL A 75 -12.59 -12.84 -10.90
C VAL A 75 -11.78 -11.55 -11.08
N ILE A 76 -11.67 -11.04 -12.31
CA ILE A 76 -10.91 -9.83 -12.60
C ILE A 76 -11.62 -8.62 -12.00
N GLU A 77 -12.95 -8.57 -12.12
CA GLU A 77 -13.73 -7.50 -11.51
C GLU A 77 -13.72 -7.59 -9.98
N ARG A 78 -13.73 -8.80 -9.39
CA ARG A 78 -13.56 -8.95 -7.92
C ARG A 78 -12.21 -8.43 -7.43
N ARG A 79 -11.10 -8.76 -8.13
CA ARG A 79 -9.75 -8.26 -7.81
C ARG A 79 -9.67 -6.72 -7.87
N ARG A 80 -10.21 -6.13 -8.94
CA ARG A 80 -10.27 -4.67 -9.11
C ARG A 80 -11.10 -4.01 -8.02
N ALA A 81 -12.26 -4.56 -7.74
CA ALA A 81 -13.14 -4.04 -6.70
C ALA A 81 -12.47 -4.05 -5.32
N ALA A 82 -11.73 -5.11 -4.96
CA ALA A 82 -10.98 -5.15 -3.71
C ALA A 82 -9.94 -4.02 -3.62
N LEU A 83 -9.16 -3.79 -4.68
CA LEU A 83 -8.16 -2.71 -4.74
C LEU A 83 -8.80 -1.32 -4.69
N GLU A 84 -9.87 -1.09 -5.42
CA GLU A 84 -10.53 0.22 -5.45
C GLU A 84 -11.26 0.54 -4.14
N LEU A 85 -11.81 -0.46 -3.46
CA LEU A 85 -12.42 -0.29 -2.14
C LEU A 85 -11.40 0.11 -1.07
N ALA A 86 -10.13 -0.25 -1.22
CA ALA A 86 -9.03 0.15 -0.33
C ALA A 86 -8.80 1.66 -0.32
N GLU A 87 -9.13 2.35 -1.40
CA GLU A 87 -8.94 3.81 -1.55
C GLU A 87 -10.18 4.62 -1.07
N ARG A 88 -11.22 3.93 -0.62
CA ARG A 88 -12.44 4.56 -0.13
C ARG A 88 -12.35 4.85 1.37
N LYS A 89 -13.19 5.77 1.84
CA LYS A 89 -13.32 6.02 3.28
C LYS A 89 -13.84 4.77 3.99
N HIS A 90 -13.35 4.55 5.21
CA HIS A 90 -13.81 3.49 6.09
C HIS A 90 -15.34 3.47 6.19
N ASP A 91 -15.93 2.29 6.01
CA ASP A 91 -17.34 2.00 6.12
C ASP A 91 -17.54 0.55 6.52
N ASP A 92 -18.39 0.29 7.51
CA ASP A 92 -18.60 -1.05 8.08
C ASP A 92 -19.12 -2.07 7.06
N ARG A 93 -19.89 -1.64 6.05
CA ARG A 93 -20.39 -2.51 4.99
C ARG A 93 -19.25 -2.96 4.09
N THR A 94 -18.38 -2.02 3.72
CA THR A 94 -17.16 -2.29 2.93
C THR A 94 -16.22 -3.23 3.68
N VAL A 95 -15.94 -2.96 4.95
CA VAL A 95 -15.05 -3.80 5.78
C VAL A 95 -15.59 -5.22 5.89
N ARG A 96 -16.89 -5.40 6.15
CA ARG A 96 -17.50 -6.74 6.20
C ARG A 96 -17.47 -7.46 4.86
N ALA A 97 -17.69 -6.76 3.75
CA ALA A 97 -17.64 -7.36 2.42
C ALA A 97 -16.22 -7.82 2.06
N LEU A 98 -15.21 -6.99 2.35
CA LEU A 98 -13.80 -7.33 2.15
C LEU A 98 -13.37 -8.48 3.07
N SER A 99 -13.77 -8.49 4.34
CA SER A 99 -13.47 -9.59 5.28
C SER A 99 -14.07 -10.91 4.78
N LYS A 100 -15.30 -10.88 4.25
CA LYS A 100 -15.90 -12.06 3.62
C LYS A 100 -15.10 -12.50 2.40
N ALA A 101 -14.76 -11.60 1.47
CA ALA A 101 -13.95 -11.93 0.30
C ALA A 101 -12.60 -12.50 0.69
N ALA A 102 -11.88 -11.87 1.64
CA ALA A 102 -10.59 -12.31 2.13
C ALA A 102 -10.61 -13.74 2.70
N THR A 103 -11.71 -14.14 3.33
CA THR A 103 -11.78 -15.45 4.02
C THR A 103 -12.47 -16.55 3.21
N THR A 104 -13.25 -16.21 2.18
CA THR A 104 -14.10 -17.21 1.48
C THR A 104 -13.99 -17.20 -0.03
N ASP A 105 -13.26 -16.28 -0.66
CA ASP A 105 -13.12 -16.29 -2.12
C ASP A 105 -12.24 -17.47 -2.57
N ASP A 106 -12.65 -18.14 -3.64
CA ASP A 106 -11.90 -19.26 -4.20
C ASP A 106 -10.56 -18.82 -4.82
N ASP A 107 -10.48 -17.56 -5.27
CA ASP A 107 -9.29 -17.01 -5.90
C ASP A 107 -8.35 -16.38 -4.86
N ALA A 108 -7.10 -16.85 -4.84
CA ALA A 108 -6.12 -16.42 -3.88
C ALA A 108 -5.74 -14.92 -4.01
N GLU A 109 -5.72 -14.36 -5.23
CA GLU A 109 -5.41 -12.95 -5.41
C GLU A 109 -6.55 -12.04 -4.93
N VAL A 110 -7.82 -12.50 -5.05
CA VAL A 110 -8.95 -11.78 -4.43
C VAL A 110 -8.78 -11.76 -2.92
N ARG A 111 -8.44 -12.90 -2.29
CA ARG A 111 -8.19 -12.96 -0.84
C ARG A 111 -7.03 -12.04 -0.44
N GLN A 112 -5.93 -12.06 -1.19
CA GLN A 112 -4.76 -11.22 -0.95
C GLN A 112 -5.10 -9.73 -1.04
N PHE A 113 -5.75 -9.27 -2.12
CA PHE A 113 -6.12 -7.87 -2.28
C PHE A 113 -7.17 -7.41 -1.26
N ALA A 114 -8.06 -8.31 -0.85
CA ALA A 114 -9.05 -8.00 0.17
C ALA A 114 -8.42 -7.79 1.55
N VAL A 115 -7.40 -8.58 1.95
CA VAL A 115 -6.70 -8.34 3.23
C VAL A 115 -5.80 -7.09 3.16
N GLU A 116 -5.16 -6.81 2.03
CA GLU A 116 -4.45 -5.55 1.80
C GLU A 116 -5.39 -4.34 1.96
N ALA A 117 -6.58 -4.41 1.35
CA ALA A 117 -7.60 -3.37 1.48
C ALA A 117 -8.04 -3.18 2.93
N LEU A 118 -8.29 -4.27 3.65
CA LEU A 118 -8.63 -4.24 5.08
C LEU A 118 -7.53 -3.59 5.92
N ALA A 119 -6.27 -3.89 5.65
CA ALA A 119 -5.14 -3.28 6.36
C ALA A 119 -5.05 -1.76 6.15
N LYS A 120 -5.49 -1.24 4.99
CA LYS A 120 -5.57 0.21 4.72
C LYS A 120 -6.77 0.85 5.43
N LEU A 121 -7.90 0.17 5.47
CA LEU A 121 -9.12 0.66 6.11
C LEU A 121 -9.04 0.61 7.65
N GLY A 122 -8.32 -0.37 8.19
CA GLY A 122 -8.12 -0.52 9.63
C GLY A 122 -9.30 -1.10 10.39
N GLY A 123 -9.16 -1.16 11.71
CA GLY A 123 -10.19 -1.60 12.66
C GLY A 123 -10.06 -3.07 13.07
N GLU A 124 -10.85 -3.47 14.08
CA GLU A 124 -10.80 -4.78 14.74
C GLU A 124 -11.09 -5.93 13.75
N VAL A 125 -12.11 -5.77 12.88
CA VAL A 125 -12.45 -6.78 11.88
C VAL A 125 -11.30 -7.02 10.89
N ALA A 126 -10.54 -5.97 10.54
CA ALA A 126 -9.36 -6.12 9.68
C ALA A 126 -8.27 -6.94 10.37
N ALA A 127 -8.02 -6.69 11.66
CA ALA A 127 -7.04 -7.43 12.47
C ALA A 127 -7.44 -8.90 12.64
N GLU A 128 -8.68 -9.18 13.01
CA GLU A 128 -9.22 -10.55 13.12
C GLU A 128 -9.12 -11.30 11.80
N THR A 129 -9.43 -10.62 10.67
CA THR A 129 -9.34 -11.22 9.34
C THR A 129 -7.88 -11.52 8.98
N ALA A 130 -6.96 -10.58 9.20
CA ALA A 130 -5.54 -10.79 8.93
C ALA A 130 -4.97 -11.95 9.78
N LEU A 131 -5.34 -12.04 11.07
CA LEU A 131 -4.97 -13.16 11.94
C LEU A 131 -5.46 -14.52 11.37
N ALA A 132 -6.72 -14.59 10.92
CA ALA A 132 -7.25 -15.82 10.34
C ALA A 132 -6.51 -16.23 9.04
N LEU A 133 -5.97 -15.27 8.28
CA LEU A 133 -5.26 -15.52 7.03
C LEU A 133 -3.77 -15.85 7.19
N THR A 134 -3.23 -15.82 8.39
CA THR A 134 -1.86 -16.34 8.64
C THR A 134 -1.76 -17.86 8.40
N ASP A 135 -2.89 -18.57 8.38
CA ASP A 135 -3.01 -20.00 8.09
C ASP A 135 -3.59 -20.29 6.68
N ASP A 136 -3.68 -19.29 5.78
CA ASP A 136 -4.22 -19.50 4.44
C ASP A 136 -3.37 -20.54 3.67
N PRO A 137 -3.99 -21.43 2.87
CA PRO A 137 -3.26 -22.41 2.07
C PRO A 137 -2.29 -21.78 1.07
N GLU A 138 -2.59 -20.55 0.57
CA GLU A 138 -1.76 -19.84 -0.39
C GLU A 138 -0.69 -19.00 0.32
N PRO A 139 0.62 -19.25 0.07
CA PRO A 139 1.70 -18.54 0.77
C PRO A 139 1.68 -17.01 0.57
N TRP A 140 1.22 -16.53 -0.59
CA TRP A 140 1.16 -15.09 -0.85
C TRP A 140 0.06 -14.39 -0.03
N VAL A 141 -1.04 -15.08 0.24
CA VAL A 141 -2.09 -14.58 1.14
C VAL A 141 -1.56 -14.53 2.59
N ARG A 142 -0.84 -15.57 3.06
CA ARG A 142 -0.18 -15.54 4.38
C ARG A 142 0.85 -14.41 4.48
N ALA A 143 1.65 -14.21 3.42
CA ALA A 143 2.64 -13.13 3.38
C ALA A 143 1.99 -11.75 3.48
N GLU A 144 0.85 -11.54 2.83
CA GLU A 144 0.07 -10.30 2.90
C GLU A 144 -0.59 -10.14 4.27
N ALA A 145 -1.08 -11.23 4.87
CA ALA A 145 -1.63 -11.21 6.23
C ALA A 145 -0.60 -10.71 7.25
N VAL A 146 0.66 -11.15 7.16
CA VAL A 146 1.75 -10.65 8.00
C VAL A 146 1.98 -9.14 7.80
N VAL A 147 1.95 -8.64 6.55
CA VAL A 147 2.05 -7.21 6.25
C VAL A 147 0.85 -6.45 6.82
N ALA A 148 -0.33 -7.03 6.75
CA ALA A 148 -1.55 -6.44 7.31
C ALA A 148 -1.46 -6.29 8.84
N LEU A 149 -1.00 -7.31 9.55
CA LEU A 149 -0.78 -7.27 11.00
C LEU A 149 0.27 -6.21 11.40
N ASP A 150 1.38 -6.11 10.64
CA ASP A 150 2.39 -5.05 10.83
C ASP A 150 1.78 -3.64 10.70
N ARG A 151 0.92 -3.45 9.70
CA ARG A 151 0.29 -2.15 9.43
C ARG A 151 -0.77 -1.77 10.45
N LEU A 152 -1.56 -2.73 10.90
CA LEU A 152 -2.66 -2.52 11.84
C LEU A 152 -2.14 -2.21 13.25
N ASP A 153 -1.44 -3.13 13.87
CA ASP A 153 -0.74 -2.92 15.14
C ASP A 153 0.29 -4.03 15.38
N ARG A 154 1.54 -3.78 14.98
CA ARG A 154 2.63 -4.76 15.15
C ARG A 154 2.95 -5.12 16.59
N ALA A 155 2.66 -4.22 17.52
CA ALA A 155 2.91 -4.46 18.95
C ALA A 155 1.89 -5.40 19.54
N GLU A 156 0.61 -5.28 19.15
CA GLU A 156 -0.45 -6.19 19.57
C GLU A 156 -0.30 -7.58 18.95
N HIS A 157 0.28 -7.63 17.73
CA HIS A 157 0.41 -8.87 16.95
C HIS A 157 1.81 -9.46 16.95
N GLU A 158 2.64 -9.19 17.96
CA GLU A 158 4.02 -9.67 18.04
C GLU A 158 4.12 -11.21 18.01
N ASP A 159 3.28 -11.92 18.75
CA ASP A 159 3.27 -13.39 18.81
C ASP A 159 2.95 -14.04 17.44
N PRO A 160 1.92 -13.61 16.69
CA PRO A 160 1.70 -14.08 15.32
C PRO A 160 2.86 -13.77 14.37
N LEU A 161 3.49 -12.59 14.50
CA LEU A 161 4.65 -12.21 13.70
C LEU A 161 5.87 -13.09 14.01
N GLU A 162 6.10 -13.43 15.28
CA GLU A 162 7.14 -14.41 15.65
C GLU A 162 6.86 -15.80 15.07
N SER A 163 5.61 -16.26 15.14
CA SER A 163 5.23 -17.56 14.58
C SER A 163 5.44 -17.62 13.07
N ALA A 164 5.29 -16.50 12.38
CA ALA A 164 5.48 -16.40 10.92
C ALA A 164 6.95 -16.52 10.48
N LEU A 165 7.93 -16.44 11.40
CA LEU A 165 9.34 -16.71 11.11
C LEU A 165 9.60 -18.19 10.74
N ASP A 166 8.75 -19.11 11.18
CA ASP A 166 8.85 -20.54 10.92
C ASP A 166 8.02 -20.99 9.70
N ASP A 167 7.40 -20.06 8.96
CA ASP A 167 6.59 -20.41 7.78
C ASP A 167 7.42 -21.12 6.70
N GLY A 168 6.80 -22.07 6.02
CA GLY A 168 7.42 -22.79 4.90
C GLY A 168 7.84 -21.90 3.72
N HIS A 169 7.22 -20.73 3.55
CA HIS A 169 7.45 -19.83 2.43
C HIS A 169 8.33 -18.63 2.80
N HIS A 170 9.36 -18.40 2.03
CA HIS A 170 10.35 -17.35 2.29
C HIS A 170 9.77 -15.93 2.39
N ALA A 171 8.72 -15.60 1.62
CA ALA A 171 8.12 -14.27 1.67
C ALA A 171 7.43 -14.00 3.02
N VAL A 172 6.82 -15.02 3.63
CA VAL A 172 6.21 -14.92 4.96
C VAL A 172 7.27 -14.68 6.02
N ARG A 173 8.34 -15.53 6.05
CA ARG A 173 9.47 -15.39 6.98
C ARG A 173 10.17 -14.03 6.84
N ARG A 174 10.42 -13.59 5.61
CA ARG A 174 10.99 -12.27 5.34
C ARG A 174 10.11 -11.13 5.90
N ASN A 175 8.81 -11.14 5.61
CA ASN A 175 7.90 -10.09 6.08
C ASN A 175 7.83 -10.08 7.61
N ALA A 176 7.83 -11.23 8.26
CA ALA A 176 7.89 -11.37 9.71
C ALA A 176 9.17 -10.73 10.29
N ALA A 177 10.34 -11.04 9.73
CA ALA A 177 11.61 -10.47 10.17
C ALA A 177 11.64 -8.93 10.02
N VAL A 178 11.09 -8.39 8.91
CA VAL A 178 10.95 -6.95 8.69
C VAL A 178 10.03 -6.32 9.74
N SER A 179 8.88 -6.93 10.01
CA SER A 179 7.90 -6.42 10.98
C SER A 179 8.47 -6.41 12.40
N LEU A 180 9.17 -7.47 12.78
CA LEU A 180 9.83 -7.57 14.10
C LEU A 180 10.98 -6.56 14.25
N PHE A 181 11.74 -6.31 13.17
CA PHE A 181 12.75 -5.25 13.20
C PHE A 181 12.13 -3.86 13.37
N LYS A 182 11.04 -3.55 12.66
CA LYS A 182 10.30 -2.29 12.82
C LYS A 182 9.75 -2.13 14.25
N HIS A 183 9.35 -3.23 14.89
CA HIS A 183 8.83 -3.24 16.25
C HIS A 183 9.93 -3.10 17.31
N ARG A 184 10.97 -3.95 17.24
CA ARG A 184 11.99 -4.12 18.29
C ARG A 184 13.23 -3.27 18.08
N GLY A 185 13.45 -2.74 16.87
CA GLY A 185 14.71 -2.06 16.53
C GLY A 185 15.92 -2.95 16.76
N GLU A 186 16.87 -2.52 17.58
CA GLU A 186 18.06 -3.31 17.93
C GLU A 186 17.74 -4.62 18.66
N GLY A 187 16.58 -4.70 19.33
CA GLY A 187 16.10 -5.92 19.98
C GLY A 187 15.79 -7.06 19.00
N ALA A 188 15.67 -6.79 17.70
CA ALA A 188 15.47 -7.81 16.67
C ALA A 188 16.77 -8.55 16.28
N LEU A 189 17.93 -8.19 16.83
CA LEU A 189 19.20 -8.80 16.50
C LEU A 189 19.17 -10.35 16.51
N PRO A 190 18.62 -11.03 17.53
CA PRO A 190 18.58 -12.50 17.53
C PRO A 190 17.84 -13.09 16.33
N VAL A 191 16.67 -12.49 15.98
CA VAL A 191 15.86 -12.89 14.84
C VAL A 191 16.63 -12.70 13.51
N LEU A 192 17.32 -11.57 13.36
CA LEU A 192 18.06 -11.26 12.13
C LEU A 192 19.32 -12.12 11.97
N VAL A 193 19.99 -12.46 13.07
CA VAL A 193 21.14 -13.40 13.03
C VAL A 193 20.65 -14.79 12.60
N GLU A 194 19.50 -15.26 13.05
CA GLU A 194 18.89 -16.52 12.61
C GLU A 194 18.46 -16.45 11.14
N ALA A 195 17.79 -15.38 10.73
CA ALA A 195 17.39 -15.15 9.34
C ALA A 195 18.58 -15.05 8.36
N ALA A 196 19.78 -14.73 8.85
CA ALA A 196 21.02 -14.73 8.06
C ALA A 196 21.50 -16.14 7.67
N ASP A 197 20.93 -17.19 8.26
CA ASP A 197 21.18 -18.60 7.94
C ASP A 197 20.00 -19.27 7.20
N ASP A 198 19.01 -18.48 6.77
CA ASP A 198 17.84 -18.98 6.07
C ASP A 198 18.21 -19.67 4.74
N PRO A 199 17.52 -20.77 4.37
CA PRO A 199 17.76 -21.44 3.09
C PRO A 199 17.47 -20.54 1.88
N SER A 200 16.61 -19.53 2.00
CA SER A 200 16.28 -18.59 0.93
C SER A 200 17.25 -17.40 0.92
N GLU A 201 17.89 -17.17 -0.22
CA GLU A 201 18.72 -15.98 -0.42
C GLU A 201 17.97 -14.68 -0.19
N ARG A 202 16.65 -14.65 -0.46
CA ARG A 202 15.82 -13.46 -0.26
C ARG A 202 15.63 -13.14 1.22
N VAL A 203 15.56 -14.13 2.09
CA VAL A 203 15.49 -13.89 3.54
C VAL A 203 16.86 -13.45 4.05
N ARG A 204 17.96 -14.10 3.60
CA ARG A 204 19.33 -13.70 3.98
C ARG A 204 19.68 -12.29 3.50
N GLU A 205 19.26 -11.91 2.29
CA GLU A 205 19.43 -10.56 1.75
C GLU A 205 18.76 -9.51 2.65
N TRP A 206 17.50 -9.75 3.06
CA TRP A 206 16.80 -8.84 3.95
C TRP A 206 17.40 -8.83 5.37
N ALA A 207 17.84 -9.99 5.87
CA ALA A 207 18.57 -10.05 7.13
C ALA A 207 19.83 -9.17 7.08
N ALA A 208 20.63 -9.28 6.00
CA ALA A 208 21.80 -8.42 5.80
C ALA A 208 21.44 -6.95 5.76
N HIS A 209 20.38 -6.57 5.01
CA HIS A 209 19.92 -5.18 4.93
C HIS A 209 19.53 -4.64 6.31
N LEU A 210 18.72 -5.36 7.07
CA LEU A 210 18.22 -4.94 8.38
C LEU A 210 19.32 -4.92 9.46
N LEU A 211 20.30 -5.84 9.40
CA LEU A 211 21.46 -5.85 10.29
C LEU A 211 22.30 -4.55 10.18
N GLY A 212 22.30 -3.89 9.02
CA GLY A 212 22.90 -2.56 8.86
C GLY A 212 22.28 -1.49 9.76
N GLY A 213 21.05 -1.71 10.25
CA GLY A 213 20.38 -0.85 11.21
C GLY A 213 20.71 -1.14 12.67
N ILE A 214 21.60 -2.08 12.98
CA ILE A 214 21.92 -2.52 14.35
C ILE A 214 23.40 -2.25 14.64
N ASP A 215 23.66 -1.47 15.68
CA ASP A 215 25.00 -1.16 16.16
C ASP A 215 25.42 -2.16 17.27
N ASP A 216 25.75 -3.40 16.84
CA ASP A 216 26.17 -4.50 17.72
C ASP A 216 27.27 -5.33 17.03
N GLU A 217 28.24 -5.81 17.80
CA GLU A 217 29.37 -6.60 17.30
C GLU A 217 28.89 -7.87 16.55
N ARG A 218 27.84 -8.54 17.05
CA ARG A 218 27.27 -9.73 16.41
C ARG A 218 26.61 -9.42 15.07
N ALA A 219 26.04 -8.22 14.92
CA ALA A 219 25.51 -7.75 13.63
C ALA A 219 26.65 -7.60 12.63
N HIS A 220 27.75 -6.93 13.03
CA HIS A 220 28.93 -6.77 12.19
C HIS A 220 29.58 -8.11 11.81
N GLU A 221 29.76 -9.03 12.78
CA GLU A 221 30.28 -10.37 12.52
C GLU A 221 29.38 -11.15 11.53
N THR A 222 28.06 -11.02 11.66
CA THR A 222 27.11 -11.66 10.75
C THR A 222 27.18 -11.07 9.35
N LEU A 223 27.29 -9.75 9.23
CA LEU A 223 27.50 -9.07 7.94
C LEU A 223 28.84 -9.45 7.30
N ASP A 224 29.91 -9.62 8.08
CA ASP A 224 31.20 -10.10 7.57
C ASP A 224 31.07 -11.50 6.97
N ARG A 225 30.33 -12.40 7.62
CA ARG A 225 30.04 -13.74 7.11
C ARG A 225 29.19 -13.71 5.85
N LEU A 226 28.15 -12.87 5.80
CA LEU A 226 27.27 -12.73 4.63
C LEU A 226 27.97 -12.06 3.44
N ALA A 227 29.05 -11.31 3.65
CA ALA A 227 29.89 -10.79 2.56
C ALA A 227 30.59 -11.89 1.76
N ASP A 228 30.64 -13.12 2.26
CA ASP A 228 31.16 -14.32 1.59
C ASP A 228 30.03 -15.32 1.22
N ASP A 229 28.74 -14.90 1.24
CA ASP A 229 27.59 -15.76 0.90
C ASP A 229 27.66 -16.27 -0.54
N ASP A 230 27.05 -17.42 -0.80
CA ASP A 230 27.00 -18.02 -2.15
C ASP A 230 26.21 -17.14 -3.15
N SER A 231 25.20 -16.40 -2.68
CA SER A 231 24.39 -15.48 -3.51
C SER A 231 25.07 -14.12 -3.64
N SER A 232 25.22 -13.63 -4.89
CA SER A 232 25.81 -12.32 -5.16
C SER A 232 25.00 -11.16 -4.56
N ILE A 233 23.67 -11.26 -4.57
CA ILE A 233 22.79 -10.21 -4.02
C ILE A 233 22.94 -10.09 -2.50
N VAL A 234 23.13 -11.22 -1.81
CA VAL A 234 23.38 -11.23 -0.36
C VAL A 234 24.72 -10.60 -0.06
N ARG A 235 25.80 -10.99 -0.78
CA ARG A 235 27.14 -10.40 -0.60
C ARG A 235 27.13 -8.88 -0.79
N GLU A 236 26.54 -8.40 -1.87
CA GLU A 236 26.47 -6.97 -2.20
C GLU A 236 25.68 -6.19 -1.15
N THR A 237 24.57 -6.77 -0.67
CA THR A 237 23.77 -6.17 0.39
C THR A 237 24.51 -6.13 1.71
N ALA A 238 25.22 -7.21 2.10
CA ALA A 238 26.02 -7.25 3.31
C ALA A 238 27.16 -6.20 3.29
N VAL A 239 27.87 -6.07 2.16
CA VAL A 239 28.91 -5.06 2.01
C VAL A 239 28.35 -3.64 2.15
N ARG A 240 27.22 -3.34 1.52
CA ARG A 240 26.55 -2.02 1.65
C ARG A 240 26.08 -1.76 3.08
N ALA A 241 25.49 -2.76 3.72
CA ALA A 241 24.95 -2.65 5.08
C ALA A 241 26.01 -2.30 6.12
N ARG A 242 27.26 -2.72 5.93
CA ARG A 242 28.40 -2.37 6.81
C ARG A 242 28.79 -0.90 6.78
N GLU A 243 28.45 -0.19 5.72
CA GLU A 243 28.78 1.23 5.54
C GLU A 243 27.65 2.16 6.02
N VAL A 244 26.52 1.60 6.42
CA VAL A 244 25.32 2.36 6.81
C VAL A 244 25.45 2.87 8.23
N ASP A 245 25.05 4.12 8.48
CA ASP A 245 24.82 4.64 9.82
C ASP A 245 23.53 4.05 10.41
N ALA A 246 23.67 3.14 11.39
CA ALA A 246 22.56 2.40 11.97
C ALA A 246 21.45 3.30 12.53
N GLY A 247 21.81 4.47 13.10
CA GLY A 247 20.84 5.42 13.62
C GLY A 247 20.00 6.08 12.52
N SER A 248 20.63 6.43 11.41
CA SER A 248 19.95 6.99 10.24
C SER A 248 19.06 5.95 9.58
N PHE A 249 19.54 4.73 9.45
CA PHE A 249 18.79 3.62 8.89
C PHE A 249 17.46 3.35 9.64
N ARG A 250 17.53 3.23 10.97
CA ARG A 250 16.32 2.98 11.79
C ARG A 250 15.28 4.09 11.66
N ARG A 251 15.69 5.33 11.47
CA ARG A 251 14.75 6.45 11.25
C ARG A 251 13.89 6.27 9.99
N GLN A 252 14.39 5.59 8.96
CA GLN A 252 13.61 5.29 7.75
C GLN A 252 12.41 4.39 8.03
N PHE A 253 12.50 3.52 9.04
CA PHE A 253 11.41 2.62 9.44
C PHE A 253 10.47 3.19 10.50
N SER A 254 10.80 4.35 11.10
CA SER A 254 9.99 4.98 12.14
C SER A 254 8.84 5.85 11.62
N GLY A 255 8.60 5.89 10.33
CA GLY A 255 7.51 6.65 9.70
C GLY A 255 7.74 8.17 9.60
N THR A 256 8.95 8.67 9.91
CA THR A 256 9.29 10.10 9.87
C THR A 256 9.86 10.57 8.53
N LEU A 257 10.07 9.66 7.57
CA LEU A 257 10.54 9.97 6.23
C LEU A 257 9.48 9.64 5.17
N ASP A 258 9.48 10.42 4.09
CA ASP A 258 8.61 10.21 2.94
C ASP A 258 8.89 8.85 2.29
N GLU A 259 7.84 8.17 1.79
CA GLU A 259 8.00 6.84 1.14
C GLU A 259 8.95 6.88 -0.06
N SER A 260 9.11 8.05 -0.72
CA SER A 260 10.02 8.26 -1.84
C SER A 260 11.51 8.14 -1.50
N ASP A 261 11.87 8.22 -0.22
CA ASP A 261 13.27 8.18 0.25
C ASP A 261 13.71 6.78 0.73
N ARG A 262 12.85 5.76 0.60
CA ARG A 262 13.13 4.39 1.05
C ARG A 262 13.71 3.57 -0.08
N THR A 263 14.94 3.13 0.05
CA THR A 263 15.55 2.15 -0.88
C THR A 263 15.41 0.75 -0.28
N LEU A 264 14.63 -0.09 -0.93
CA LEU A 264 14.43 -1.49 -0.51
C LEU A 264 15.36 -2.43 -1.29
N PRO A 265 15.80 -3.56 -0.69
CA PRO A 265 16.56 -4.58 -1.40
C PRO A 265 15.84 -5.07 -2.67
N GLY A 266 16.55 -5.10 -3.81
CA GLY A 266 16.00 -5.53 -5.10
C GLY A 266 15.16 -4.50 -5.84
N GLU A 267 14.93 -3.30 -5.30
CA GLU A 267 14.12 -2.26 -5.94
C GLU A 267 14.77 -1.74 -7.24
N ASP A 268 16.10 -1.66 -7.25
CA ASP A 268 16.87 -1.24 -8.45
C ASP A 268 16.69 -2.22 -9.64
N ASP A 269 16.41 -3.48 -9.38
CA ASP A 269 16.17 -4.49 -10.41
C ASP A 269 14.74 -4.45 -10.96
N LEU A 270 13.77 -4.01 -10.16
CA LEU A 270 12.36 -3.85 -10.58
C LEU A 270 12.17 -2.60 -11.45
N ASN A 271 12.98 -1.57 -11.25
CA ASN A 271 12.91 -0.31 -12.00
C ASN A 271 13.75 -0.30 -13.29
N ARG A 272 14.48 -1.38 -13.60
CA ARG A 272 15.15 -1.51 -14.89
C ARG A 272 14.12 -1.81 -15.98
N THR A 273 13.76 -0.78 -16.74
CA THR A 273 13.06 -0.99 -18.02
C THR A 273 13.89 -1.92 -18.89
N PRO A 274 13.30 -3.00 -19.45
CA PRO A 274 14.01 -3.82 -20.44
C PRO A 274 14.46 -2.93 -21.58
N ASN A 275 15.76 -2.91 -21.86
CA ASN A 275 16.26 -2.32 -23.11
C ASN A 275 15.63 -3.11 -24.27
N LEU A 276 14.66 -2.50 -24.97
CA LEU A 276 14.12 -2.95 -26.25
C LEU A 276 15.11 -2.71 -27.37
#